data_f01fdef3baa753bb1361f3031e661da1
#
_entry.id   f01fdef3baa753bb1361f3031e661da1
#
_cell.length_a   1.000
_cell.length_b   1.000
_cell.length_c   1.000
_cell.angle_alpha   90.00
_cell.angle_beta   90.00
_cell.angle_gamma   90.00
#
_symmetry.space_group_name_H-M   'P 1'
#
loop_
_entity.id
_entity.type
_entity.pdbx_description
1 polymer ?
#
loop_
_entity_poly.entity_id
_entity_poly.type
_entity_poly.pdbx_seq_one_letter_code
_entity_poly.pdbx_strand_id
1 'polypeptide(L)'
;MKILLRAASASALLAASAGALAAKPTSIVFNANGEASDGTPYSTYTVKCSNGQKAELTAWDNRRKWCVGGADSEACEKKQIKAAKAACK
;
A
#
# COMPACT_ATOMS: atom_id res chain seq x y z
N MET A 1 12.45 9.95 41.49
CA MET A 1 12.36 9.74 41.19
C MET A 1 12.11 9.80 40.36
N LYS A 2 12.06 9.80 40.34
CA LYS A 2 11.94 9.69 39.73
C LYS A 2 11.69 9.80 38.62
N ILE A 3 11.74 9.93 38.60
CA ILE A 3 11.51 9.92 37.72
C ILE A 3 11.56 9.96 36.64
N LEU A 4 11.78 10.02 36.65
CA LEU A 4 11.94 9.97 35.80
C LEU A 4 11.85 9.78 34.78
N LEU A 5 11.88 9.76 34.90
CA LEU A 5 11.86 9.47 34.17
C LEU A 5 11.61 9.46 33.17
N ARG A 6 11.59 9.54 33.15
CA ARG A 6 11.34 9.40 32.45
C ARG A 6 11.13 9.57 31.45
N ALA A 7 11.24 9.90 31.39
CA ALA A 7 10.98 10.01 30.61
C ALA A 7 11.10 9.86 29.70
N ALA A 8 11.47 9.80 29.61
CA ALA A 8 11.58 9.54 28.83
C ALA A 8 11.16 9.25 28.09
N SER A 9 11.12 8.98 28.18
CA SER A 9 10.62 8.46 27.56
C SER A 9 10.01 8.86 26.69
N ALA A 10 9.84 9.22 26.67
CA ALA A 10 9.13 9.47 25.97
C ALA A 10 9.52 9.70 24.96
N SER A 11 10.17 9.95 24.80
CA SER A 11 10.46 10.03 23.92
C SER A 11 10.48 9.31 23.13
N ALA A 12 10.82 8.83 23.19
CA ALA A 12 10.92 8.02 22.47
C ALA A 12 9.99 7.90 21.72
N LEU A 13 9.61 7.91 21.83
CA LEU A 13 8.83 7.66 21.18
C LEU A 13 8.67 8.28 20.22
N LEU A 14 8.98 8.91 20.09
CA LEU A 14 8.81 9.56 19.25
C LEU A 14 9.35 9.23 18.12
N ALA A 15 10.23 8.93 18.10
CA ALA A 15 10.87 8.60 16.99
C ALA A 15 10.09 7.67 16.31
N ALA A 16 9.57 6.96 17.05
CA ALA A 16 8.75 6.08 16.47
C ALA A 16 8.02 6.73 15.45
N SER A 17 7.91 7.89 15.65
CA SER A 17 7.22 8.55 14.68
C SER A 17 7.89 8.42 13.39
N ALA A 18 9.08 8.08 13.38
CA ALA A 18 9.67 7.97 12.09
C ALA A 18 8.87 6.97 11.35
N GLY A 19 8.43 6.01 12.04
CA GLY A 19 7.66 5.06 11.36
C GLY A 19 6.44 5.67 10.80
N ALA A 20 6.04 6.73 11.34
CA ALA A 20 4.89 7.39 10.83
C ALA A 20 5.14 7.94 9.45
N LEU A 21 6.37 7.98 9.06
CA LEU A 21 6.64 8.43 7.72
C LEU A 21 6.03 7.44 6.75
N ALA A 22 5.39 7.96 5.77
CA ALA A 22 4.75 7.14 4.77
C ALA A 22 5.76 6.27 4.07
N ALA A 23 5.46 5.01 3.94
CA ALA A 23 6.24 4.14 3.09
C ALA A 23 5.95 4.50 1.65
N LYS A 24 6.91 4.26 0.78
CA LYS A 24 6.78 4.57 -0.63
C LYS A 24 6.87 3.30 -1.45
N PRO A 25 6.19 3.25 -2.59
CA PRO A 25 6.36 2.10 -3.46
C PRO A 25 7.77 2.11 -4.05
N THR A 26 8.43 0.96 -4.00
CA THR A 26 9.76 0.81 -4.56
C THR A 26 9.75 -0.03 -5.83
N SER A 27 8.74 -0.86 -6.02
CA SER A 27 8.57 -1.60 -7.27
C SER A 27 7.12 -2.03 -7.40
N ILE A 28 6.68 -2.19 -8.64
CA ILE A 28 5.36 -2.68 -8.97
C ILE A 28 5.57 -3.78 -10.01
N VAL A 29 5.16 -4.99 -9.65
CA VAL A 29 5.44 -6.17 -10.46
C VAL A 29 4.12 -6.81 -10.88
N PHE A 30 4.00 -7.10 -12.16
CA PHE A 30 2.84 -7.81 -12.69
C PHE A 30 2.81 -9.23 -12.13
N ASN A 31 1.64 -9.69 -11.73
CA ASN A 31 1.46 -11.06 -11.25
C ASN A 31 0.72 -11.94 -12.26
N ALA A 32 -0.51 -11.58 -12.58
CA ALA A 32 -1.35 -12.46 -13.39
C ALA A 32 -2.55 -11.70 -13.92
N ASN A 33 -3.17 -12.28 -14.95
CA ASN A 33 -4.46 -11.82 -15.44
C ASN A 33 -5.54 -12.69 -14.84
N GLY A 34 -6.74 -12.13 -14.70
CA GLY A 34 -7.87 -12.87 -14.20
C GLY A 34 -9.16 -12.35 -14.80
N GLU A 35 -10.27 -12.93 -14.37
CA GLU A 35 -11.61 -12.49 -14.79
C GLU A 35 -12.53 -12.50 -13.61
N ALA A 36 -13.34 -11.47 -13.52
CA ALA A 36 -14.38 -11.40 -12.50
C ALA A 36 -15.50 -12.38 -12.86
N SER A 37 -16.42 -12.58 -11.93
CA SER A 37 -17.51 -13.53 -12.14
C SER A 37 -18.38 -13.19 -13.35
N ASP A 38 -18.42 -11.89 -13.73
CA ASP A 38 -19.18 -11.46 -14.91
C ASP A 38 -18.34 -11.48 -16.19
N GLY A 39 -17.12 -12.01 -16.13
CA GLY A 39 -16.25 -12.09 -17.30
C GLY A 39 -15.38 -10.85 -17.52
N THR A 40 -15.48 -9.85 -16.67
CA THR A 40 -14.67 -8.64 -16.84
C THR A 40 -13.21 -8.96 -16.56
N PRO A 41 -12.30 -8.67 -17.50
CA PRO A 41 -10.89 -8.99 -17.28
C PRO A 41 -10.22 -7.99 -16.35
N TYR A 42 -9.24 -8.47 -15.60
CA TYR A 42 -8.41 -7.62 -14.76
C TYR A 42 -7.00 -8.19 -14.70
N SER A 43 -6.08 -7.40 -14.17
CA SER A 43 -4.71 -7.85 -13.95
C SER A 43 -4.33 -7.53 -12.51
N THR A 44 -3.50 -8.39 -11.92
CA THR A 44 -3.05 -8.17 -10.55
C THR A 44 -1.56 -7.86 -10.54
N TYR A 45 -1.18 -7.02 -9.60
CA TYR A 45 0.21 -6.56 -9.43
C TYR A 45 0.57 -6.59 -7.96
N THR A 46 1.85 -6.76 -7.67
CA THR A 46 2.37 -6.66 -6.31
C THR A 46 3.20 -5.40 -6.21
N VAL A 47 2.89 -4.58 -5.20
CA VAL A 47 3.66 -3.39 -4.89
C VAL A 47 4.56 -3.71 -3.73
N LYS A 48 5.85 -3.43 -3.86
CA LYS A 48 6.77 -3.51 -2.73
C LYS A 48 6.96 -2.12 -2.18
N CYS A 49 6.93 -2.02 -0.87
CA CYS A 49 7.00 -0.74 -0.19
C CYS A 49 8.34 -0.58 0.51
N SER A 50 8.75 0.66 0.72
CA SER A 50 10.06 0.95 1.29
C SER A 50 10.23 0.42 2.72
N ASN A 51 9.13 0.14 3.40
CA ASN A 51 9.18 -0.42 4.76
C ASN A 51 9.18 -1.95 4.76
N GLY A 52 9.33 -2.57 3.61
CA GLY A 52 9.36 -4.03 3.52
C GLY A 52 8.01 -4.68 3.33
N GLN A 53 6.94 -3.92 3.41
CA GLN A 53 5.61 -4.47 3.20
C GLN A 53 5.32 -4.67 1.72
N LYS A 54 4.39 -5.56 1.45
CA LYS A 54 3.90 -5.79 0.10
C LYS A 54 2.40 -5.61 0.09
N ALA A 55 1.88 -5.13 -1.02
CA ALA A 55 0.45 -4.94 -1.18
C ALA A 55 0.05 -5.34 -2.59
N GLU A 56 -1.21 -5.65 -2.76
CA GLU A 56 -1.72 -6.05 -4.05
C GLU A 56 -2.51 -4.90 -4.68
N LEU A 57 -2.38 -4.76 -6.01
CA LEU A 57 -3.23 -3.88 -6.80
C LEU A 57 -3.94 -4.70 -7.84
N THR A 58 -5.16 -4.29 -8.16
CA THR A 58 -5.93 -4.88 -9.25
C THR A 58 -6.20 -3.80 -10.28
N ALA A 59 -5.82 -4.06 -11.52
CA ALA A 59 -6.01 -3.11 -12.61
C ALA A 59 -7.17 -3.54 -13.49
N TRP A 60 -8.07 -2.61 -13.73
CA TRP A 60 -9.28 -2.83 -14.53
C TRP A 60 -9.28 -1.92 -15.74
N ASP A 61 -10.18 -2.18 -16.65
CA ASP A 61 -10.46 -1.31 -17.78
C ASP A 61 -9.19 -0.98 -18.56
N ASN A 62 -8.44 -2.04 -18.86
CA ASN A 62 -7.19 -1.90 -19.61
C ASN A 62 -6.21 -0.97 -18.91
N ARG A 63 -6.11 -1.13 -17.59
CA ARG A 63 -5.20 -0.37 -16.73
C ARG A 63 -5.54 1.10 -16.60
N ARG A 64 -6.82 1.42 -16.73
CA ARG A 64 -7.27 2.79 -16.51
C ARG A 64 -7.84 2.99 -15.11
N LYS A 65 -8.01 1.89 -14.36
CA LYS A 65 -8.55 1.94 -13.02
C LYS A 65 -7.74 0.99 -12.17
N TRP A 66 -7.15 1.50 -11.10
CA TRP A 66 -6.25 0.75 -10.23
C TRP A 66 -6.81 0.71 -8.84
N CYS A 67 -7.08 -0.48 -8.34
CA CYS A 67 -7.70 -0.66 -7.03
C CYS A 67 -6.70 -1.27 -6.06
N VAL A 68 -6.69 -0.76 -4.84
CA VAL A 68 -5.83 -1.30 -3.78
C VAL A 68 -6.49 -2.54 -3.23
N GLY A 69 -5.82 -3.68 -3.37
CA GLY A 69 -6.35 -4.95 -2.89
C GLY A 69 -6.77 -5.85 -4.02
N GLY A 70 -7.65 -6.78 -3.71
CA GLY A 70 -8.09 -7.78 -4.67
C GLY A 70 -9.16 -7.29 -5.61
N ALA A 71 -9.70 -8.24 -6.37
CA ALA A 71 -10.65 -7.92 -7.43
C ALA A 71 -11.96 -7.29 -6.93
N ASP A 72 -12.27 -7.47 -5.66
CA ASP A 72 -13.50 -6.90 -5.09
C ASP A 72 -13.25 -5.58 -4.37
N SER A 73 -12.07 -5.03 -4.46
CA SER A 73 -11.76 -3.77 -3.78
C SER A 73 -12.46 -2.60 -4.42
N GLU A 74 -12.90 -1.65 -3.59
CA GLU A 74 -13.51 -0.41 -4.06
C GLU A 74 -12.61 0.80 -3.86
N ALA A 75 -11.41 0.59 -3.33
CA ALA A 75 -10.47 1.69 -3.09
C ALA A 75 -9.63 1.90 -4.35
N CYS A 76 -10.17 2.64 -5.31
CA CYS A 76 -9.59 2.71 -6.63
C CYS A 76 -9.13 4.11 -7.00
N GLU A 77 -8.12 4.17 -7.85
CA GLU A 77 -7.54 5.39 -8.39
C GLU A 77 -7.40 5.25 -9.90
N LYS A 78 -7.32 6.38 -10.58
CA LYS A 78 -7.15 6.34 -12.03
C LYS A 78 -5.71 6.05 -12.44
N LYS A 79 -4.75 6.32 -11.57
CA LYS A 79 -3.34 6.15 -11.89
C LYS A 79 -2.70 5.11 -11.02
N GLN A 80 -1.85 4.30 -11.63
CA GLN A 80 -1.14 3.24 -10.93
C GLN A 80 -0.35 3.76 -9.75
N ILE A 81 0.39 4.84 -9.93
CA ILE A 81 1.26 5.33 -8.87
C ILE A 81 0.44 5.84 -7.67
N LYS A 82 -0.73 6.40 -7.92
CA LYS A 82 -1.57 6.85 -6.84
C LYS A 82 -2.09 5.67 -6.03
N ALA A 83 -2.48 4.60 -6.71
CA ALA A 83 -2.93 3.39 -6.02
C ALA A 83 -1.78 2.77 -5.24
N ALA A 84 -0.59 2.74 -5.83
CA ALA A 84 0.57 2.18 -5.16
C ALA A 84 0.92 2.97 -3.90
N LYS A 85 0.86 4.30 -3.98
CA LYS A 85 1.12 5.12 -2.80
C LYS A 85 0.08 4.89 -1.71
N ALA A 86 -1.17 4.72 -2.10
CA ALA A 86 -2.22 4.44 -1.13
C ALA A 86 -2.00 3.08 -0.48
N ALA A 87 -1.48 2.13 -1.22
CA ALA A 87 -1.25 0.78 -0.71
C ALA A 87 -0.08 0.73 0.27
N CYS A 88 0.88 1.62 0.14
CA CYS A 88 2.10 1.59 0.94
C CYS A 88 2.08 2.49 2.17
N LYS A 89 0.94 2.93 2.60
CA LYS A 89 0.86 3.80 3.77
C LYS A 89 1.33 3.16 5.06
#